data_2d2ce17394e02fbdf8e7f70d78cd8de6
#
_entry.id   2d2ce17394e02fbdf8e7f70d78cd8de6
#
_cell.length_a   1.000
_cell.length_b   1.000
_cell.length_c   1.000
_cell.angle_alpha   90.00
_cell.angle_beta   90.00
_cell.angle_gamma   90.00
#
_symmetry.space_group_name_H-M   'P 1'
#
loop_
_entity.id
_entity.type
_entity.pdbx_description
1 polymer ?
#
loop_
_entity_poly.entity_id
_entity_poly.type
_entity_poly.pdbx_seq_one_letter_code
_entity_poly.pdbx_strand_id
1 'polypeptide(L)'
;MDIRGRHLLSSVLLCLGLLAGCAPASGPSATPSANASAPPVGGTVISTGDSPNQMVTTLPQAVADQWNALASQDAGVEWVSTPNTTTIDTTARAVGGAGSQQLVDAINGTAGTGTDRSVLAALNDLKSPAGSPVWVFSPLLDTRDPLNFNELAFDEPPADVVKAIKKAKQLPDLEGRLVSFVINPVAGDQAALSDLQNGYLHTVWEGLAKAAGAKRVEFFDGTGTAPGQGVGPVVAVPQPDDVDTATQGTEVVCTLPTPALFVINTPTLIDRAKTLQGLKKCLAKAPQNYRVVVEGRTSGDPSDNGRATVELSKQRATVVAVLLKDLGVPAKAIYKVVGYGRSKPLVQPPSDARNRAVVVRFEVTR
;
A
#
# COMPACT_ATOMS: atom_id res chain seq x y z
N MET A 1 -42.68 -27.75 -30.82
CA MET A 1 -42.62 -29.21 -30.68
C MET A 1 -42.53 -29.51 -29.19
N ASP A 2 -43.70 -29.89 -28.70
CA ASP A 2 -44.00 -30.30 -27.31
C ASP A 2 -43.37 -31.65 -26.98
N ILE A 3 -43.02 -31.90 -25.72
CA ILE A 3 -43.17 -33.13 -24.93
C ILE A 3 -42.65 -32.83 -23.52
N ARG A 4 -43.46 -32.60 -22.65
CA ARG A 4 -44.18 -33.13 -21.49
C ARG A 4 -43.61 -34.43 -20.88
N GLY A 5 -43.41 -34.38 -19.56
CA GLY A 5 -43.90 -35.35 -18.59
C GLY A 5 -42.79 -36.17 -17.93
N ARG A 6 -42.68 -36.39 -16.65
CA ARG A 6 -43.68 -36.87 -15.67
C ARG A 6 -43.02 -36.99 -14.28
N HIS A 7 -43.83 -36.76 -13.29
CA HIS A 7 -43.64 -37.05 -11.87
C HIS A 7 -43.29 -38.52 -11.57
N LEU A 8 -42.57 -38.76 -10.47
CA LEU A 8 -42.79 -39.91 -9.60
C LEU A 8 -42.44 -39.58 -8.16
N LEU A 9 -43.46 -39.59 -7.32
CA LEU A 9 -43.46 -39.72 -5.86
C LEU A 9 -43.15 -41.18 -5.48
N SER A 10 -42.44 -41.40 -4.38
CA SER A 10 -42.58 -42.61 -3.50
C SER A 10 -41.80 -42.30 -2.21
N SER A 11 -42.46 -42.08 -1.15
CA SER A 11 -43.08 -42.97 -0.15
C SER A 11 -42.08 -43.35 0.96
N VAL A 12 -42.24 -42.67 2.07
CA VAL A 12 -42.25 -43.04 3.49
C VAL A 12 -41.95 -44.51 3.82
N LEU A 13 -40.98 -44.72 4.70
CA LEU A 13 -41.00 -45.83 5.64
C LEU A 13 -40.57 -45.41 7.04
N LEU A 14 -41.55 -45.46 7.92
CA LEU A 14 -41.49 -45.24 9.36
C LEU A 14 -40.96 -46.54 10.02
N CYS A 15 -39.84 -46.48 10.75
CA CYS A 15 -39.48 -47.54 11.68
C CYS A 15 -39.36 -46.94 13.08
N LEU A 16 -40.40 -47.15 13.91
CA LEU A 16 -40.31 -47.05 15.34
C LEU A 16 -39.50 -48.24 15.89
N GLY A 17 -38.41 -47.91 16.59
CA GLY A 17 -37.65 -48.81 17.40
C GLY A 17 -37.49 -48.22 18.82
N LEU A 18 -38.34 -48.65 19.72
CA LEU A 18 -38.16 -48.47 21.17
C LEU A 18 -37.00 -49.30 21.64
N LEU A 19 -35.97 -48.67 22.17
CA LEU A 19 -35.02 -49.28 23.11
C LEU A 19 -34.83 -48.36 24.30
N ALA A 20 -35.39 -48.77 25.43
CA ALA A 20 -35.11 -48.28 26.74
C ALA A 20 -33.69 -48.71 27.14
N GLY A 21 -32.86 -47.81 27.66
CA GLY A 21 -31.60 -48.24 28.20
C GLY A 21 -30.73 -47.08 28.72
N CYS A 22 -30.69 -46.93 30.06
CA CYS A 22 -29.67 -46.33 30.89
C CYS A 22 -29.25 -44.89 30.63
N ALA A 23 -29.79 -43.98 31.41
CA ALA A 23 -29.20 -42.66 31.65
C ALA A 23 -27.85 -42.80 32.36
N PRO A 24 -26.76 -42.23 31.84
CA PRO A 24 -25.59 -41.96 32.67
C PRO A 24 -25.85 -40.72 33.53
N ALA A 25 -25.42 -40.84 34.79
CA ALA A 25 -25.52 -39.80 35.80
C ALA A 25 -25.00 -38.46 35.27
N SER A 26 -25.82 -37.44 35.36
CA SER A 26 -25.47 -36.03 35.15
C SER A 26 -24.43 -35.65 36.22
N GLY A 27 -23.14 -35.65 35.80
CA GLY A 27 -22.12 -34.90 36.50
C GLY A 27 -22.49 -33.39 36.50
N PRO A 28 -22.07 -32.63 37.51
CA PRO A 28 -22.38 -31.24 37.61
C PRO A 28 -21.87 -30.55 36.33
N SER A 29 -22.81 -30.03 35.52
CA SER A 29 -22.48 -29.08 34.44
C SER A 29 -21.73 -27.94 35.10
N ALA A 30 -20.45 -27.83 34.82
CA ALA A 30 -19.71 -26.63 35.12
C ALA A 30 -20.39 -25.49 34.38
N THR A 31 -21.19 -24.73 35.12
CA THR A 31 -21.71 -23.45 34.66
C THR A 31 -20.50 -22.64 34.17
N PRO A 32 -20.46 -22.15 32.91
CA PRO A 32 -19.38 -21.26 32.52
C PRO A 32 -19.43 -20.09 33.48
N SER A 33 -18.32 -19.84 34.17
CA SER A 33 -18.15 -18.74 35.13
C SER A 33 -18.40 -17.45 34.34
N ALA A 34 -19.62 -16.95 34.39
CA ALA A 34 -19.97 -15.63 33.91
C ALA A 34 -19.28 -14.62 34.83
N ASN A 35 -18.36 -13.84 34.30
CA ASN A 35 -17.66 -12.67 34.82
C ASN A 35 -16.13 -12.81 34.98
N ALA A 36 -15.45 -13.30 33.95
CA ALA A 36 -14.11 -12.78 33.74
C ALA A 36 -14.28 -11.37 33.19
N SER A 37 -14.03 -10.33 33.95
CA SER A 37 -13.96 -8.96 33.44
C SER A 37 -12.90 -8.92 32.35
N ALA A 38 -13.18 -8.21 31.24
CA ALA A 38 -12.20 -8.03 30.17
C ALA A 38 -10.86 -7.56 30.77
N PRO A 39 -9.73 -8.06 30.30
CA PRO A 39 -8.43 -7.63 30.80
C PRO A 39 -8.24 -6.13 30.59
N PRO A 40 -7.43 -5.44 31.40
CA PRO A 40 -7.11 -4.04 31.15
C PRO A 40 -6.41 -3.89 29.79
N VAL A 41 -6.67 -2.78 29.11
CA VAL A 41 -6.01 -2.47 27.83
C VAL A 41 -4.56 -2.12 28.09
N GLY A 42 -3.64 -2.96 27.61
CA GLY A 42 -2.20 -2.78 27.69
C GLY A 42 -1.54 -2.41 26.38
N GLY A 43 -2.30 -2.41 25.27
CA GLY A 43 -1.77 -2.04 23.94
C GLY A 43 -2.89 -1.93 22.91
N THR A 44 -2.52 -1.56 21.67
CA THR A 44 -3.44 -1.44 20.54
C THR A 44 -2.97 -2.26 19.36
N VAL A 45 -3.89 -2.99 18.74
CA VAL A 45 -3.70 -3.64 17.43
C VAL A 45 -4.52 -2.87 16.39
N ILE A 46 -3.85 -2.44 15.33
CA ILE A 46 -4.48 -1.82 14.16
C ILE A 46 -4.44 -2.80 13.00
N SER A 47 -5.55 -3.00 12.30
CA SER A 47 -5.59 -3.79 11.07
C SER A 47 -6.37 -3.06 9.99
N THR A 48 -5.96 -3.22 8.73
CA THR A 48 -6.58 -2.54 7.58
C THR A 48 -7.72 -3.33 6.94
N GLY A 49 -8.19 -4.37 7.61
CA GLY A 49 -9.20 -5.28 7.07
C GLY A 49 -8.62 -6.18 5.98
N ASP A 50 -9.35 -7.23 5.65
CA ASP A 50 -8.93 -8.22 4.69
C ASP A 50 -9.39 -7.85 3.27
N SER A 51 -8.55 -8.03 2.26
CA SER A 51 -8.87 -7.69 0.88
C SER A 51 -8.11 -8.56 -0.12
N PRO A 52 -8.61 -8.72 -1.36
CA PRO A 52 -7.91 -9.48 -2.39
C PRO A 52 -6.58 -8.84 -2.81
N ASN A 53 -6.33 -7.58 -2.43
CA ASN A 53 -5.14 -6.82 -2.80
C ASN A 53 -4.00 -6.95 -1.78
N GLN A 54 -4.19 -7.74 -0.74
CA GLN A 54 -3.17 -8.10 0.24
C GLN A 54 -3.32 -9.55 0.67
N MET A 55 -2.23 -10.14 1.15
CA MET A 55 -2.27 -11.47 1.78
C MET A 55 -2.89 -11.39 3.17
N VAL A 56 -3.52 -12.48 3.61
CA VAL A 56 -4.00 -12.59 4.99
C VAL A 56 -2.86 -12.37 5.98
N THR A 57 -3.20 -11.79 7.12
CA THR A 57 -2.25 -11.50 8.18
C THR A 57 -1.74 -12.80 8.81
N THR A 58 -0.44 -12.87 9.04
CA THR A 58 0.20 -13.88 9.91
C THR A 58 0.84 -13.21 11.11
N LEU A 59 0.97 -13.94 12.20
CA LEU A 59 1.58 -13.44 13.43
C LEU A 59 3.08 -13.79 13.45
N PRO A 60 3.99 -12.80 13.25
CA PRO A 60 5.42 -13.05 13.41
C PRO A 60 5.76 -13.47 14.84
N GLN A 61 6.72 -14.37 15.00
CA GLN A 61 7.10 -14.91 16.32
C GLN A 61 7.49 -13.80 17.31
N ALA A 62 8.22 -12.79 16.86
CA ALA A 62 8.62 -11.66 17.71
C ALA A 62 7.42 -10.86 18.22
N VAL A 63 6.34 -10.72 17.42
CA VAL A 63 5.10 -10.09 17.86
C VAL A 63 4.34 -11.01 18.83
N ALA A 64 4.32 -12.33 18.57
CA ALA A 64 3.74 -13.30 19.49
C ALA A 64 4.41 -13.26 20.86
N ASP A 65 5.74 -13.12 20.90
CA ASP A 65 6.50 -13.00 22.14
C ASP A 65 6.15 -11.71 22.90
N GLN A 66 5.97 -10.59 22.20
CA GLN A 66 5.50 -9.32 22.78
C GLN A 66 4.09 -9.48 23.38
N TRP A 67 3.18 -10.15 22.66
CA TRP A 67 1.83 -10.41 23.13
C TRP A 67 1.79 -11.38 24.33
N ASN A 68 2.65 -12.39 24.35
CA ASN A 68 2.79 -13.28 25.51
C ASN A 68 3.31 -12.53 26.75
N ALA A 69 4.25 -11.59 26.55
CA ALA A 69 4.73 -10.74 27.63
C ALA A 69 3.63 -9.82 28.19
N LEU A 70 2.75 -9.30 27.32
CA LEU A 70 1.59 -8.52 27.74
C LEU A 70 0.57 -9.38 28.50
N ALA A 71 0.26 -10.57 27.99
CA ALA A 71 -0.65 -11.52 28.63
C ALA A 71 -0.16 -11.96 30.01
N SER A 72 1.17 -12.09 30.21
CA SER A 72 1.76 -12.41 31.52
C SER A 72 1.56 -11.34 32.59
N GLN A 73 1.11 -10.15 32.19
CA GLN A 73 0.75 -9.02 33.05
C GLN A 73 -0.77 -8.88 33.18
N ASP A 74 -1.54 -9.91 32.83
CA ASP A 74 -3.02 -9.92 32.79
C ASP A 74 -3.61 -8.78 31.95
N ALA A 75 -2.87 -8.28 30.96
CA ALA A 75 -3.30 -7.22 30.05
C ALA A 75 -3.67 -7.77 28.67
N GLY A 76 -4.62 -7.11 28.01
CA GLY A 76 -5.05 -7.41 26.67
C GLY A 76 -4.81 -6.23 25.72
N VAL A 77 -5.37 -6.30 24.52
CA VAL A 77 -5.26 -5.26 23.51
C VAL A 77 -6.64 -4.75 23.08
N GLU A 78 -6.76 -3.46 22.81
CA GLU A 78 -7.84 -2.96 21.98
C GLU A 78 -7.54 -3.26 20.51
N TRP A 79 -8.60 -3.41 19.72
CA TRP A 79 -8.45 -3.65 18.29
C TRP A 79 -9.12 -2.54 17.48
N VAL A 80 -8.35 -1.91 16.61
CA VAL A 80 -8.79 -0.89 15.67
C VAL A 80 -8.79 -1.47 14.28
N SER A 81 -9.95 -1.64 13.69
CA SER A 81 -10.10 -2.06 12.30
C SER A 81 -10.39 -0.86 11.42
N THR A 82 -9.66 -0.73 10.31
CA THR A 82 -9.79 0.40 9.38
C THR A 82 -10.09 -0.06 7.95
N PRO A 83 -11.14 -0.87 7.72
CA PRO A 83 -11.45 -1.33 6.36
C PRO A 83 -12.04 -0.22 5.48
N ASN A 84 -12.71 0.77 6.07
CA ASN A 84 -13.29 1.97 5.43
C ASN A 84 -13.26 3.18 6.33
N THR A 85 -13.89 3.01 7.49
CA THR A 85 -13.92 4.00 8.57
C THR A 85 -13.25 3.35 9.76
N THR A 86 -12.55 4.14 10.55
CA THR A 86 -11.96 3.64 11.79
C THR A 86 -13.05 3.10 12.70
N THR A 87 -13.04 1.80 12.96
CA THR A 87 -13.89 1.14 13.96
C THR A 87 -12.98 0.71 15.09
N ILE A 88 -13.25 1.21 16.28
CA ILE A 88 -12.48 0.87 17.48
C ILE A 88 -13.33 -0.10 18.31
N ASP A 89 -12.84 -1.32 18.50
CA ASP A 89 -13.34 -2.24 19.51
C ASP A 89 -12.58 -1.96 20.80
N THR A 90 -13.21 -1.18 21.69
CA THR A 90 -12.63 -0.82 22.98
C THR A 90 -12.68 -1.95 24.01
N THR A 91 -13.34 -3.06 23.67
CA THR A 91 -13.31 -4.25 24.52
C THR A 91 -11.91 -4.88 24.42
N ALA A 92 -11.17 -4.88 25.52
CA ALA A 92 -9.86 -5.50 25.52
C ALA A 92 -9.95 -6.99 25.19
N ARG A 93 -9.18 -7.41 24.17
CA ARG A 93 -9.09 -8.78 23.75
C ARG A 93 -7.88 -9.43 24.42
N ALA A 94 -8.06 -10.64 24.93
CA ALA A 94 -6.95 -11.43 25.43
C ALA A 94 -5.96 -11.73 24.30
N VAL A 95 -4.68 -11.65 24.62
CA VAL A 95 -3.56 -12.07 23.77
C VAL A 95 -2.71 -13.10 24.52
N GLY A 96 -1.79 -13.74 23.82
CA GLY A 96 -1.00 -14.86 24.36
C GLY A 96 -1.65 -16.23 24.08
N GLY A 97 -0.86 -17.18 23.62
CA GLY A 97 -1.34 -18.52 23.30
C GLY A 97 -2.54 -18.53 22.34
N ALA A 98 -3.64 -19.18 22.75
CA ALA A 98 -4.85 -19.27 21.94
C ALA A 98 -5.51 -17.91 21.68
N GLY A 99 -5.39 -16.93 22.58
CA GLY A 99 -5.96 -15.58 22.41
C GLY A 99 -5.32 -14.84 21.24
N SER A 100 -4.02 -14.99 21.04
CA SER A 100 -3.31 -14.42 19.90
C SER A 100 -3.84 -14.98 18.58
N GLN A 101 -4.06 -16.28 18.47
CA GLN A 101 -4.60 -16.89 17.26
C GLN A 101 -6.04 -16.43 17.00
N GLN A 102 -6.87 -16.38 18.03
CA GLN A 102 -8.25 -15.87 17.91
C GLN A 102 -8.31 -14.43 17.41
N LEU A 103 -7.38 -13.57 17.84
CA LEU A 103 -7.30 -12.20 17.35
C LEU A 103 -6.87 -12.14 15.88
N VAL A 104 -5.86 -12.92 15.48
CA VAL A 104 -5.42 -13.02 14.07
C VAL A 104 -6.55 -13.55 13.19
N ASP A 105 -7.27 -14.58 13.65
CA ASP A 105 -8.42 -15.12 12.92
C ASP A 105 -9.54 -14.07 12.77
N ALA A 106 -9.78 -13.26 13.80
CA ALA A 106 -10.76 -12.17 13.73
C ALA A 106 -10.31 -11.07 12.76
N ILE A 107 -9.02 -10.71 12.74
CA ILE A 107 -8.45 -9.76 11.78
C ILE A 107 -8.68 -10.28 10.34
N ASN A 108 -8.34 -11.53 10.08
CA ASN A 108 -8.47 -12.15 8.75
C ASN A 108 -9.93 -12.42 8.36
N GLY A 109 -10.83 -12.57 9.33
CA GLY A 109 -12.28 -12.70 9.11
C GLY A 109 -13.00 -11.36 8.89
N THR A 110 -12.32 -10.23 9.06
CA THR A 110 -12.91 -8.90 8.86
C THR A 110 -12.64 -8.41 7.45
N ALA A 111 -13.55 -8.75 6.53
CA ALA A 111 -13.44 -8.34 5.14
C ALA A 111 -13.41 -6.82 4.99
N GLY A 112 -12.53 -6.32 4.14
CA GLY A 112 -12.52 -4.93 3.73
C GLY A 112 -13.81 -4.58 2.99
N THR A 113 -14.33 -3.40 3.20
CA THR A 113 -15.62 -2.94 2.64
C THR A 113 -15.47 -1.67 1.79
N GLY A 114 -14.25 -1.18 1.58
CA GLY A 114 -14.03 0.06 0.88
C GLY A 114 -12.75 0.15 0.07
N THR A 115 -12.67 1.26 -0.64
CA THR A 115 -11.58 1.59 -1.56
C THR A 115 -10.49 2.45 -0.93
N ASP A 116 -10.61 2.76 0.37
CA ASP A 116 -9.66 3.59 1.09
C ASP A 116 -8.96 2.83 2.20
N ARG A 117 -7.75 3.25 2.51
CA ARG A 117 -6.94 2.77 3.63
C ARG A 117 -6.30 3.96 4.33
N SER A 118 -6.33 3.98 5.66
CA SER A 118 -5.63 5.01 6.43
C SER A 118 -5.17 4.49 7.79
N VAL A 119 -3.97 3.92 7.82
CA VAL A 119 -3.26 3.57 9.05
C VAL A 119 -2.94 4.83 9.85
N LEU A 120 -2.58 5.92 9.15
CA LEU A 120 -2.26 7.19 9.83
C LEU A 120 -3.46 7.75 10.61
N ALA A 121 -4.68 7.65 10.06
CA ALA A 121 -5.88 8.05 10.78
C ALA A 121 -6.13 7.17 12.01
N ALA A 122 -5.93 5.84 11.90
CA ALA A 122 -6.07 4.93 13.03
C ALA A 122 -5.06 5.23 14.15
N LEU A 123 -3.81 5.59 13.79
CA LEU A 123 -2.80 6.01 14.75
C LEU A 123 -3.16 7.33 15.45
N ASN A 124 -3.95 8.20 14.81
CA ASN A 124 -4.46 9.43 15.43
C ASN A 124 -5.64 9.19 16.40
N ASP A 125 -6.29 8.03 16.33
CA ASP A 125 -7.49 7.68 17.11
C ASP A 125 -7.21 6.71 18.27
N LEU A 126 -5.96 6.47 18.64
CA LEU A 126 -5.57 5.55 19.73
C LEU A 126 -6.27 5.93 21.04
N LYS A 127 -6.85 4.93 21.73
CA LYS A 127 -7.50 5.07 23.04
C LYS A 127 -6.72 4.39 24.16
N SER A 128 -5.77 3.51 23.82
CA SER A 128 -4.91 2.87 24.81
C SER A 128 -4.07 3.91 25.59
N PRO A 129 -3.68 3.61 26.83
CA PRO A 129 -2.88 4.51 27.66
C PRO A 129 -1.59 4.99 26.94
N ALA A 130 -1.15 6.20 27.24
CA ALA A 130 0.10 6.74 26.72
C ALA A 130 1.28 5.80 27.01
N GLY A 131 2.20 5.66 26.08
CA GLY A 131 3.34 4.76 26.19
C GLY A 131 3.04 3.27 25.94
N SER A 132 1.75 2.87 25.81
CA SER A 132 1.38 1.49 25.47
C SER A 132 1.85 1.11 24.05
N PRO A 133 2.26 -0.15 23.80
CA PRO A 133 2.69 -0.59 22.48
C PRO A 133 1.54 -0.60 21.47
N VAL A 134 1.92 -0.43 20.19
CA VAL A 134 1.00 -0.45 19.05
C VAL A 134 1.54 -1.42 18.01
N TRP A 135 0.69 -2.31 17.50
CA TRP A 135 0.98 -3.23 16.42
C TRP A 135 0.08 -2.92 15.23
N VAL A 136 0.66 -2.75 14.05
CA VAL A 136 -0.04 -2.40 12.81
C VAL A 136 0.10 -3.53 11.82
N PHE A 137 -1.00 -4.16 11.42
CA PHE A 137 -1.06 -5.19 10.37
C PHE A 137 -1.63 -4.57 9.10
N SER A 138 -0.76 -4.28 8.13
CA SER A 138 -1.13 -3.54 6.92
C SER A 138 -0.06 -3.68 5.84
N PRO A 139 -0.41 -3.56 4.54
CA PRO A 139 0.59 -3.30 3.49
C PRO A 139 1.23 -1.90 3.58
N LEU A 140 0.81 -1.05 4.51
CA LEU A 140 1.29 0.33 4.71
C LEU A 140 1.11 1.27 3.51
N LEU A 141 0.20 0.94 2.61
CA LEU A 141 -0.15 1.69 1.41
C LEU A 141 -1.42 2.53 1.66
N ASP A 142 -1.30 3.58 2.45
CA ASP A 142 -2.42 4.50 2.72
C ASP A 142 -2.84 5.22 1.43
N THR A 143 -4.16 5.43 1.29
CA THR A 143 -4.76 6.03 0.09
C THR A 143 -5.55 7.30 0.40
N ARG A 144 -5.48 7.80 1.64
CA ARG A 144 -6.17 9.01 2.09
C ARG A 144 -5.17 10.04 2.59
N ASP A 145 -5.51 11.30 2.34
CA ASP A 145 -4.75 12.41 2.90
C ASP A 145 -4.68 12.34 4.44
N PRO A 146 -3.56 12.77 4.99
CA PRO A 146 -2.42 13.44 4.38
C PRO A 146 -1.32 12.50 3.86
N LEU A 147 -1.50 11.18 3.98
CA LEU A 147 -0.57 10.16 3.50
C LEU A 147 -1.24 9.34 2.40
N ASN A 148 -1.20 9.85 1.18
CA ASN A 148 -1.82 9.22 0.02
C ASN A 148 -0.75 8.75 -0.96
N PHE A 149 -0.46 7.44 -0.99
CA PHE A 149 0.58 6.89 -1.85
C PHE A 149 0.26 6.96 -3.35
N ASN A 150 -1.02 7.14 -3.74
CA ASN A 150 -1.36 7.44 -5.13
C ASN A 150 -0.82 8.81 -5.57
N GLU A 151 -0.72 9.78 -4.65
CA GLU A 151 -0.20 11.12 -4.93
C GLU A 151 1.31 11.22 -4.70
N LEU A 152 1.83 10.51 -3.70
CA LEU A 152 3.26 10.49 -3.40
C LEU A 152 4.08 9.77 -4.46
N ALA A 153 3.48 8.74 -5.12
CA ALA A 153 4.08 7.95 -6.20
C ALA A 153 5.50 7.42 -5.91
N PHE A 154 5.85 7.23 -4.63
CA PHE A 154 7.14 6.70 -4.13
C PHE A 154 8.39 7.53 -4.50
N ASP A 155 8.28 8.82 -4.82
CA ASP A 155 9.45 9.65 -5.18
C ASP A 155 9.50 11.03 -4.50
N GLU A 156 8.53 11.36 -3.65
CA GLU A 156 8.66 12.50 -2.75
C GLU A 156 9.66 12.14 -1.64
N PRO A 157 10.66 12.98 -1.32
CA PRO A 157 11.62 12.66 -0.26
C PRO A 157 10.91 12.33 1.05
N PRO A 158 11.19 11.19 1.71
CA PRO A 158 10.51 10.80 2.95
C PRO A 158 10.52 11.87 4.03
N ALA A 159 11.63 12.61 4.17
CA ALA A 159 11.75 13.70 5.12
C ALA A 159 10.79 14.87 4.82
N ASP A 160 10.51 15.14 3.54
CA ASP A 160 9.57 16.19 3.13
C ASP A 160 8.12 15.76 3.37
N VAL A 161 7.80 14.47 3.17
CA VAL A 161 6.50 13.89 3.53
C VAL A 161 6.24 14.05 5.03
N VAL A 162 7.18 13.63 5.87
CA VAL A 162 7.09 13.76 7.33
C VAL A 162 6.94 15.23 7.75
N LYS A 163 7.72 16.13 7.15
CA LYS A 163 7.65 17.57 7.40
C LYS A 163 6.29 18.17 7.02
N ALA A 164 5.71 17.74 5.89
CA ALA A 164 4.41 18.21 5.44
C ALA A 164 3.30 17.78 6.41
N ILE A 165 3.27 16.51 6.83
CA ILE A 165 2.30 15.97 7.80
C ILE A 165 2.46 16.66 9.16
N LYS A 166 3.69 16.89 9.64
CA LYS A 166 3.96 17.64 10.86
C LYS A 166 3.46 19.09 10.78
N LYS A 167 3.70 19.76 9.65
CA LYS A 167 3.25 21.15 9.41
C LYS A 167 1.71 21.22 9.40
N ALA A 168 1.05 20.21 8.85
CA ALA A 168 -0.42 20.09 8.86
C ALA A 168 -1.00 19.73 10.24
N LYS A 169 -0.15 19.47 11.26
CA LYS A 169 -0.55 19.02 12.61
C LYS A 169 -1.35 17.72 12.61
N GLN A 170 -0.96 16.80 11.72
CA GLN A 170 -1.61 15.50 11.52
C GLN A 170 -0.71 14.31 11.93
N LEU A 171 0.36 14.58 12.68
CA LEU A 171 1.12 13.51 13.34
C LEU A 171 0.31 12.93 14.50
N PRO A 172 0.27 11.58 14.64
CA PRO A 172 -0.32 10.94 15.81
C PRO A 172 0.49 11.23 17.09
N ASP A 173 -0.12 10.98 18.25
CA ASP A 173 0.60 10.98 19.52
C ASP A 173 1.13 9.56 19.81
N LEU A 174 2.42 9.35 19.54
CA LEU A 174 3.12 8.09 19.79
C LEU A 174 4.19 8.21 20.88
N GLU A 175 4.11 9.26 21.70
CA GLU A 175 5.11 9.53 22.74
C GLU A 175 5.33 8.30 23.65
N GLY A 176 6.59 7.88 23.73
CA GLY A 176 7.02 6.75 24.54
C GLY A 176 6.59 5.35 24.08
N ARG A 177 5.82 5.22 22.98
CA ARG A 177 5.30 3.95 22.48
C ARG A 177 6.35 3.13 21.73
N LEU A 178 6.25 1.80 21.84
CA LEU A 178 6.78 0.87 20.85
C LEU A 178 5.76 0.75 19.71
N VAL A 179 6.20 0.95 18.47
CA VAL A 179 5.36 0.78 17.27
C VAL A 179 5.93 -0.35 16.43
N SER A 180 5.17 -1.39 16.24
CA SER A 180 5.54 -2.59 15.46
C SER A 180 4.68 -2.67 14.20
N PHE A 181 5.28 -2.49 13.04
CA PHE A 181 4.61 -2.66 11.74
C PHE A 181 4.81 -4.10 11.25
N VAL A 182 3.72 -4.82 11.07
CA VAL A 182 3.68 -6.13 10.39
C VAL A 182 3.19 -5.87 8.96
N ILE A 183 4.09 -6.01 8.00
CA ILE A 183 3.82 -5.66 6.60
C ILE A 183 3.16 -6.86 5.92
N ASN A 184 1.87 -6.76 5.65
CA ASN A 184 1.16 -7.75 4.86
C ASN A 184 1.63 -7.68 3.41
N PRO A 185 2.06 -8.80 2.79
CA PRO A 185 2.41 -8.80 1.39
C PRO A 185 1.23 -8.37 0.51
N VAL A 186 1.52 -7.68 -0.56
CA VAL A 186 0.50 -7.29 -1.55
C VAL A 186 0.11 -8.47 -2.44
N ALA A 187 -1.13 -8.43 -3.00
CA ALA A 187 -1.69 -9.51 -3.82
C ALA A 187 -2.69 -8.96 -4.85
N GLY A 188 -3.28 -9.82 -5.66
CA GLY A 188 -4.35 -9.49 -6.59
C GLY A 188 -3.98 -8.40 -7.57
N ASP A 189 -4.82 -7.38 -7.66
CA ASP A 189 -4.63 -6.23 -8.56
C ASP A 189 -3.58 -5.22 -8.05
N GLN A 190 -3.16 -5.35 -6.80
CA GLN A 190 -2.07 -4.52 -6.27
C GLN A 190 -0.74 -4.99 -6.82
N ALA A 191 -0.12 -4.18 -7.67
CA ALA A 191 1.21 -4.47 -8.20
C ALA A 191 2.24 -4.69 -7.08
N ALA A 192 3.10 -5.69 -7.28
CA ALA A 192 4.21 -5.95 -6.36
C ALA A 192 5.13 -4.74 -6.24
N LEU A 193 5.56 -4.45 -5.02
CA LEU A 193 6.53 -3.40 -4.74
C LEU A 193 7.95 -3.93 -4.98
N SER A 194 8.79 -3.11 -5.57
CA SER A 194 10.24 -3.36 -5.62
C SER A 194 10.88 -3.14 -4.25
N ASP A 195 12.11 -3.63 -4.04
CA ASP A 195 12.87 -3.41 -2.81
C ASP A 195 13.05 -1.92 -2.50
N LEU A 196 13.20 -1.08 -3.53
CA LEU A 196 13.30 0.37 -3.36
C LEU A 196 11.99 1.00 -2.87
N GLN A 197 10.84 0.52 -3.38
CA GLN A 197 9.53 0.99 -2.94
C GLN A 197 9.20 0.51 -1.52
N ASN A 198 9.55 -0.73 -1.19
CA ASN A 198 9.47 -1.23 0.18
C ASN A 198 10.36 -0.42 1.13
N GLY A 199 11.61 -0.16 0.76
CA GLY A 199 12.52 0.70 1.52
C GLY A 199 12.00 2.14 1.68
N TYR A 200 11.33 2.66 0.67
CA TYR A 200 10.66 3.96 0.74
C TYR A 200 9.53 3.96 1.79
N LEU A 201 8.64 2.95 1.76
CA LEU A 201 7.58 2.80 2.76
C LEU A 201 8.15 2.74 4.18
N HIS A 202 9.15 1.88 4.40
CA HIS A 202 9.82 1.78 5.70
C HIS A 202 10.33 3.14 6.17
N THR A 203 11.03 3.88 5.30
CA THR A 203 11.62 5.18 5.66
C THR A 203 10.54 6.23 5.98
N VAL A 204 9.44 6.25 5.23
CA VAL A 204 8.31 7.17 5.51
C VAL A 204 7.66 6.85 6.84
N TRP A 205 7.27 5.59 7.07
CA TRP A 205 6.57 5.19 8.29
C TRP A 205 7.44 5.27 9.54
N GLU A 206 8.73 4.91 9.43
CA GLU A 206 9.71 5.10 10.51
C GLU A 206 9.87 6.59 10.86
N GLY A 207 10.01 7.42 9.83
CA GLY A 207 10.14 8.87 9.98
C GLY A 207 8.91 9.49 10.65
N LEU A 208 7.70 9.08 10.24
CA LEU A 208 6.45 9.53 10.86
C LEU A 208 6.34 9.11 12.31
N ALA A 209 6.59 7.84 12.62
CA ALA A 209 6.51 7.31 13.98
C ALA A 209 7.55 7.99 14.91
N LYS A 210 8.78 8.19 14.45
CA LYS A 210 9.81 8.92 15.20
C LYS A 210 9.45 10.39 15.42
N ALA A 211 8.94 11.07 14.38
CA ALA A 211 8.51 12.46 14.48
C ALA A 211 7.29 12.64 15.40
N ALA A 212 6.51 11.58 15.59
CA ALA A 212 5.37 11.47 16.48
C ALA A 212 5.73 11.08 17.94
N GLY A 213 7.04 10.90 18.25
CA GLY A 213 7.51 10.61 19.60
C GLY A 213 7.65 9.12 19.94
N ALA A 214 7.56 8.21 18.96
CA ALA A 214 7.74 6.79 19.22
C ALA A 214 9.12 6.48 19.81
N LYS A 215 9.14 5.74 20.91
CA LYS A 215 10.38 5.33 21.60
C LYS A 215 11.16 4.31 20.76
N ARG A 216 10.44 3.44 20.05
CA ARG A 216 11.02 2.38 19.21
C ARG A 216 10.08 2.07 18.06
N VAL A 217 10.65 1.84 16.90
CA VAL A 217 9.92 1.42 15.69
C VAL A 217 10.53 0.13 15.17
N GLU A 218 9.68 -0.86 14.90
CA GLU A 218 10.08 -2.17 14.40
C GLU A 218 9.27 -2.52 13.15
N PHE A 219 9.88 -3.26 12.23
CA PHE A 219 9.20 -3.79 11.05
C PHE A 219 9.37 -5.31 11.01
N PHE A 220 8.27 -5.99 10.70
CA PHE A 220 8.21 -7.44 10.56
C PHE A 220 7.53 -7.77 9.22
N ASP A 221 8.10 -8.73 8.49
CA ASP A 221 7.48 -9.22 7.28
C ASP A 221 6.32 -10.16 7.62
N GLY A 222 5.14 -9.85 7.11
CA GLY A 222 4.01 -10.77 7.09
C GLY A 222 4.23 -11.85 6.03
N THR A 223 3.82 -13.08 6.32
CA THR A 223 4.03 -14.25 5.44
C THR A 223 2.70 -14.93 5.07
N GLY A 224 1.70 -14.15 4.69
CA GLY A 224 0.41 -14.70 4.26
C GLY A 224 0.53 -15.60 3.04
N THR A 225 -0.26 -16.67 3.00
CA THR A 225 -0.24 -17.67 1.91
C THR A 225 -1.40 -17.57 0.94
N ALA A 226 -2.39 -16.75 1.24
CA ALA A 226 -3.57 -16.54 0.40
C ALA A 226 -3.97 -15.07 0.40
N PRO A 227 -4.53 -14.56 -0.72
CA PRO A 227 -5.19 -13.25 -0.74
C PRO A 227 -6.38 -13.23 0.22
N GLY A 228 -6.64 -12.07 0.79
CA GLY A 228 -7.81 -11.84 1.61
C GLY A 228 -9.10 -11.74 0.80
N GLN A 229 -10.17 -11.35 1.48
CA GLN A 229 -11.53 -11.23 0.94
C GLN A 229 -12.04 -9.78 1.02
N GLY A 230 -13.23 -9.54 0.45
CA GLY A 230 -13.85 -8.21 0.52
C GLY A 230 -13.37 -7.26 -0.57
N VAL A 231 -13.33 -5.97 -0.25
CA VAL A 231 -12.89 -4.88 -1.14
C VAL A 231 -11.78 -4.11 -0.46
N GLY A 232 -10.73 -3.77 -1.20
CA GLY A 232 -9.63 -2.98 -0.69
C GLY A 232 -9.03 -2.07 -1.75
N PRO A 233 -8.31 -1.02 -1.34
CA PRO A 233 -7.70 -0.10 -2.27
C PRO A 233 -6.58 -0.74 -3.07
N VAL A 234 -6.38 -0.20 -4.27
CA VAL A 234 -5.19 -0.41 -5.09
C VAL A 234 -4.42 0.91 -5.16
N VAL A 235 -3.15 0.87 -4.86
CA VAL A 235 -2.24 2.00 -5.06
C VAL A 235 -1.55 1.84 -6.40
N ALA A 236 -1.60 2.87 -7.22
CA ALA A 236 -0.88 2.89 -8.48
C ALA A 236 0.63 2.90 -8.20
N VAL A 237 1.27 1.77 -8.49
CA VAL A 237 2.72 1.60 -8.34
C VAL A 237 3.36 1.72 -9.71
N PRO A 238 4.01 2.86 -10.03
CA PRO A 238 4.65 3.04 -11.32
C PRO A 238 5.72 2.00 -11.58
N GLN A 239 5.70 1.37 -12.76
CA GLN A 239 6.70 0.39 -13.18
C GLN A 239 7.66 1.00 -14.22
N PRO A 240 8.93 0.55 -14.30
CA PRO A 240 9.91 1.12 -15.23
C PRO A 240 9.58 0.93 -16.73
N ASP A 241 8.68 0.01 -17.05
CA ASP A 241 8.21 -0.22 -18.43
C ASP A 241 6.81 0.37 -18.68
N ASP A 242 6.23 1.05 -17.71
CA ASP A 242 5.01 1.82 -17.89
C ASP A 242 5.30 3.05 -18.74
N VAL A 243 4.81 3.04 -19.94
CA VAL A 243 4.93 4.15 -20.88
C VAL A 243 3.54 4.48 -21.42
N ASP A 244 3.02 5.60 -20.99
CA ASP A 244 1.81 6.12 -21.61
C ASP A 244 2.15 6.69 -22.99
N THR A 245 1.41 6.25 -24.00
CA THR A 245 1.64 6.66 -25.39
C THR A 245 0.36 7.23 -25.98
N ALA A 246 0.41 8.50 -26.37
CA ALA A 246 -0.67 9.20 -27.03
C ALA A 246 -0.25 9.65 -28.42
N THR A 247 -1.20 9.64 -29.38
CA THR A 247 -1.01 10.25 -30.68
C THR A 247 -1.75 11.60 -30.70
N GLN A 248 -1.03 12.68 -30.97
CA GLN A 248 -1.55 14.04 -31.04
C GLN A 248 -1.34 14.58 -32.45
N GLY A 249 -2.36 14.45 -33.31
CA GLY A 249 -2.21 14.74 -34.72
C GLY A 249 -1.21 13.82 -35.41
N THR A 250 -0.08 14.37 -35.89
CA THR A 250 1.03 13.58 -36.48
C THR A 250 2.15 13.29 -35.51
N GLU A 251 2.03 13.73 -34.27
CA GLU A 251 3.03 13.54 -33.23
C GLU A 251 2.71 12.31 -32.38
N VAL A 252 3.74 11.53 -32.01
CA VAL A 252 3.64 10.49 -30.99
C VAL A 252 4.32 10.98 -29.72
N VAL A 253 3.57 11.01 -28.64
CA VAL A 253 4.03 11.47 -27.33
C VAL A 253 4.07 10.28 -26.37
N CYS A 254 5.23 10.03 -25.77
CA CYS A 254 5.40 9.01 -24.77
C CYS A 254 5.76 9.65 -23.44
N THR A 255 5.00 9.34 -22.41
CA THR A 255 5.22 9.82 -21.06
C THR A 255 5.74 8.67 -20.18
N LEU A 256 6.91 8.88 -19.60
CA LEU A 256 7.59 7.91 -18.73
C LEU A 256 7.57 8.44 -17.30
N PRO A 257 6.96 7.72 -16.33
CA PRO A 257 6.88 8.17 -14.95
C PRO A 257 8.26 8.13 -14.28
N THR A 258 8.78 9.28 -13.84
CA THR A 258 10.12 9.35 -13.20
C THR A 258 10.21 8.56 -11.88
N PRO A 259 9.13 8.40 -11.08
CA PRO A 259 9.16 7.56 -9.88
C PRO A 259 9.50 6.11 -10.15
N ALA A 260 9.14 5.60 -11.34
CA ALA A 260 9.46 4.25 -11.73
C ALA A 260 10.85 4.09 -12.36
N LEU A 261 11.37 5.16 -12.97
CA LEU A 261 12.61 5.11 -13.72
C LEU A 261 13.85 5.41 -12.89
N PHE A 262 13.75 6.33 -11.94
CA PHE A 262 14.93 6.90 -11.30
C PHE A 262 14.89 6.76 -9.78
N VAL A 263 16.07 6.52 -9.21
CA VAL A 263 16.26 6.65 -7.77
C VAL A 263 15.92 8.08 -7.34
N ILE A 264 15.27 8.22 -6.20
CA ILE A 264 14.77 9.50 -5.68
C ILE A 264 15.86 10.59 -5.75
N ASN A 265 15.50 11.75 -6.28
CA ASN A 265 16.37 12.92 -6.40
C ASN A 265 17.68 12.70 -7.19
N THR A 266 17.76 11.64 -7.99
CA THR A 266 18.91 11.35 -8.85
C THR A 266 18.51 11.13 -10.32
N PRO A 267 19.44 11.19 -11.27
CA PRO A 267 19.27 10.72 -12.63
C PRO A 267 19.64 9.23 -12.79
N THR A 268 19.89 8.49 -11.70
CA THR A 268 20.28 7.07 -11.72
C THR A 268 19.07 6.19 -11.98
N LEU A 269 19.12 5.35 -13.02
CA LEU A 269 18.04 4.41 -13.33
C LEU A 269 17.90 3.33 -12.27
N ILE A 270 16.67 2.98 -11.93
CA ILE A 270 16.32 1.85 -11.08
C ILE A 270 16.56 0.53 -11.83
N ASP A 271 15.99 0.42 -13.03
CA ASP A 271 16.12 -0.76 -13.90
C ASP A 271 16.27 -0.32 -15.37
N ARG A 272 17.51 -0.38 -15.85
CA ARG A 272 17.82 0.00 -17.22
C ARG A 272 17.16 -0.92 -18.25
N ALA A 273 17.06 -2.23 -17.96
CA ALA A 273 16.54 -3.20 -18.91
C ALA A 273 15.02 -3.02 -19.11
N LYS A 274 14.25 -2.87 -18.01
CA LYS A 274 12.82 -2.57 -18.07
C LYS A 274 12.56 -1.20 -18.71
N THR A 275 13.33 -0.18 -18.38
CA THR A 275 13.22 1.15 -19.03
C THR A 275 13.41 1.07 -20.54
N LEU A 276 14.39 0.27 -21.02
CA LEU A 276 14.59 0.03 -22.44
C LEU A 276 13.39 -0.70 -23.09
N GLN A 277 12.73 -1.62 -22.38
CA GLN A 277 11.52 -2.28 -22.87
C GLN A 277 10.37 -1.28 -23.05
N GLY A 278 10.15 -0.41 -22.09
CA GLY A 278 9.17 0.67 -22.18
C GLY A 278 9.44 1.60 -23.36
N LEU A 279 10.70 2.05 -23.50
CA LEU A 279 11.11 2.90 -24.64
C LEU A 279 10.99 2.20 -26.00
N LYS A 280 11.19 0.87 -26.09
CA LYS A 280 10.94 0.11 -27.33
C LYS A 280 9.47 0.13 -27.71
N LYS A 281 8.55 -0.03 -26.74
CA LYS A 281 7.09 0.07 -26.97
C LYS A 281 6.73 1.44 -27.55
N CYS A 282 7.35 2.49 -27.02
CA CYS A 282 7.20 3.86 -27.49
C CYS A 282 7.74 4.04 -28.91
N LEU A 283 9.00 3.65 -29.15
CA LEU A 283 9.68 3.80 -30.44
C LEU A 283 8.96 3.05 -31.56
N ALA A 284 8.35 1.89 -31.27
CA ALA A 284 7.58 1.12 -32.24
C ALA A 284 6.36 1.87 -32.81
N LYS A 285 5.89 2.92 -32.12
CA LYS A 285 4.79 3.80 -32.58
C LYS A 285 5.27 5.08 -33.27
N ALA A 286 6.59 5.32 -33.29
CA ALA A 286 7.15 6.50 -33.91
C ALA A 286 6.86 6.54 -35.44
N PRO A 287 6.58 7.73 -36.02
CA PRO A 287 6.40 7.86 -37.47
C PRO A 287 7.72 7.57 -38.23
N GLN A 288 7.65 7.33 -39.55
CA GLN A 288 8.84 6.99 -40.34
C GLN A 288 9.91 8.10 -40.38
N ASN A 289 9.49 9.34 -40.53
CA ASN A 289 10.35 10.51 -40.56
C ASN A 289 10.06 11.39 -39.35
N TYR A 290 10.97 11.42 -38.38
CA TYR A 290 10.76 12.15 -37.14
C TYR A 290 12.02 12.84 -36.64
N ARG A 291 11.80 13.88 -35.84
CA ARG A 291 12.76 14.39 -34.87
C ARG A 291 12.25 14.12 -33.46
N VAL A 292 13.17 14.01 -32.52
CA VAL A 292 12.86 13.68 -31.13
C VAL A 292 13.11 14.88 -30.23
N VAL A 293 12.14 15.19 -29.40
CA VAL A 293 12.27 16.13 -28.27
C VAL A 293 12.13 15.32 -26.99
N VAL A 294 13.09 15.47 -26.07
CA VAL A 294 13.06 14.82 -24.75
C VAL A 294 12.95 15.89 -23.65
N GLU A 295 11.88 15.83 -22.88
CA GLU A 295 11.54 16.86 -21.90
C GLU A 295 11.46 16.26 -20.50
N GLY A 296 12.29 16.72 -19.56
CA GLY A 296 12.19 16.35 -18.15
C GLY A 296 11.30 17.32 -17.38
N ARG A 297 10.48 16.79 -16.48
CA ARG A 297 9.53 17.55 -15.65
C ARG A 297 9.55 17.03 -14.21
N THR A 298 9.13 17.90 -13.28
CA THR A 298 8.93 17.59 -11.86
C THR A 298 7.60 18.18 -11.41
N SER A 299 7.00 17.61 -10.35
CA SER A 299 5.80 18.18 -9.72
C SER A 299 6.15 19.32 -8.75
N GLY A 300 5.14 20.07 -8.36
CA GLY A 300 5.22 21.14 -7.38
C GLY A 300 4.89 22.51 -7.94
N ASP A 301 4.87 23.52 -7.07
CA ASP A 301 4.52 24.90 -7.44
C ASP A 301 5.50 25.44 -8.50
N PRO A 302 5.00 25.91 -9.66
CA PRO A 302 5.84 26.54 -10.68
C PRO A 302 6.63 27.77 -10.21
N SER A 303 6.14 28.49 -9.19
CA SER A 303 6.85 29.61 -8.59
C SER A 303 8.11 29.19 -7.82
N ASP A 304 8.18 27.93 -7.39
CA ASP A 304 9.36 27.33 -6.69
C ASP A 304 10.19 26.46 -7.67
N ASN A 305 10.38 26.94 -8.89
CA ASN A 305 11.16 26.24 -9.92
C ASN A 305 12.65 26.60 -9.85
N GLY A 306 13.32 26.20 -8.78
CA GLY A 306 14.71 26.48 -8.55
C GLY A 306 15.67 25.81 -9.55
N ARG A 307 16.90 26.33 -9.66
CA ARG A 307 17.94 25.83 -10.59
C ARG A 307 18.20 24.33 -10.43
N ALA A 308 18.24 23.81 -9.19
CA ALA A 308 18.46 22.39 -8.92
C ALA A 308 17.37 21.49 -9.51
N THR A 309 16.10 21.94 -9.42
CA THR A 309 14.94 21.21 -9.97
C THR A 309 14.98 21.13 -11.50
N VAL A 310 15.33 22.26 -12.14
CA VAL A 310 15.49 22.31 -13.60
C VAL A 310 16.66 21.43 -14.03
N GLU A 311 17.78 21.47 -13.32
CA GLU A 311 18.96 20.67 -13.65
C GLU A 311 18.69 19.18 -13.49
N LEU A 312 18.07 18.73 -12.40
CA LEU A 312 17.69 17.33 -12.21
C LEU A 312 16.77 16.83 -13.32
N SER A 313 15.75 17.61 -13.68
CA SER A 313 14.83 17.25 -14.77
C SER A 313 15.54 17.13 -16.12
N LYS A 314 16.53 18.01 -16.39
CA LYS A 314 17.37 17.96 -17.59
C LYS A 314 18.28 16.73 -17.60
N GLN A 315 18.90 16.39 -16.47
CA GLN A 315 19.75 15.20 -16.36
C GLN A 315 18.95 13.92 -16.63
N ARG A 316 17.74 13.80 -16.07
CA ARG A 316 16.82 12.67 -16.34
C ARG A 316 16.45 12.59 -17.82
N ALA A 317 16.11 13.70 -18.45
CA ALA A 317 15.85 13.77 -19.90
C ALA A 317 17.10 13.35 -20.72
N THR A 318 18.30 13.71 -20.27
CA THR A 318 19.56 13.32 -20.92
C THR A 318 19.79 11.83 -20.86
N VAL A 319 19.53 11.19 -19.71
CA VAL A 319 19.62 9.72 -19.57
C VAL A 319 18.66 9.03 -20.54
N VAL A 320 17.40 9.47 -20.64
CA VAL A 320 16.44 8.90 -21.61
C VAL A 320 16.89 9.12 -23.04
N ALA A 321 17.47 10.28 -23.40
CA ALA A 321 18.02 10.54 -24.72
C ALA A 321 19.20 9.60 -25.06
N VAL A 322 20.02 9.20 -24.07
CA VAL A 322 21.08 8.19 -24.25
C VAL A 322 20.46 6.82 -24.53
N LEU A 323 19.43 6.41 -23.75
CA LEU A 323 18.75 5.15 -23.96
C LEU A 323 18.09 5.05 -25.36
N LEU A 324 17.53 6.16 -25.88
CA LEU A 324 16.99 6.18 -27.24
C LEU A 324 18.09 5.95 -28.29
N LYS A 325 19.30 6.49 -28.10
CA LYS A 325 20.45 6.19 -28.99
C LYS A 325 20.86 4.72 -28.93
N ASP A 326 20.86 4.12 -27.73
CA ASP A 326 21.13 2.70 -27.54
C ASP A 326 20.09 1.80 -28.23
N LEU A 327 18.87 2.30 -28.43
CA LEU A 327 17.80 1.66 -29.20
C LEU A 327 17.88 1.94 -30.71
N GLY A 328 18.91 2.64 -31.19
CA GLY A 328 19.15 2.89 -32.61
C GLY A 328 18.56 4.22 -33.13
N VAL A 329 18.03 5.09 -32.26
CA VAL A 329 17.60 6.44 -32.68
C VAL A 329 18.84 7.25 -33.10
N PRO A 330 18.93 7.73 -34.36
CA PRO A 330 20.08 8.48 -34.82
C PRO A 330 20.31 9.74 -33.98
N ALA A 331 21.54 10.03 -33.60
CA ALA A 331 21.87 11.21 -32.79
C ALA A 331 21.35 12.51 -33.41
N LYS A 332 21.37 12.63 -34.75
CA LYS A 332 20.85 13.78 -35.52
C LYS A 332 19.34 13.94 -35.41
N ALA A 333 18.61 12.85 -35.10
CA ALA A 333 17.15 12.91 -34.92
C ALA A 333 16.80 13.45 -33.53
N ILE A 334 17.68 13.41 -32.54
CA ILE A 334 17.44 13.99 -31.23
C ILE A 334 17.68 15.50 -31.33
N TYR A 335 16.57 16.22 -31.58
CA TYR A 335 16.59 17.66 -31.85
C TYR A 335 16.79 18.49 -30.59
N LYS A 336 16.16 18.06 -29.48
CA LYS A 336 16.17 18.85 -28.25
C LYS A 336 16.09 17.95 -27.01
N VAL A 337 16.91 18.27 -26.00
CA VAL A 337 16.84 17.69 -24.66
C VAL A 337 16.77 18.83 -23.65
N VAL A 338 15.69 18.90 -22.87
CA VAL A 338 15.42 20.04 -22.00
C VAL A 338 14.83 19.60 -20.66
N GLY A 339 15.19 20.28 -19.58
CA GLY A 339 14.54 20.20 -18.28
C GLY A 339 13.68 21.43 -18.05
N TYR A 340 12.42 21.22 -17.74
CA TYR A 340 11.49 22.29 -17.39
C TYR A 340 11.30 22.44 -15.86
N GLY A 341 11.78 21.47 -15.08
CA GLY A 341 11.47 21.44 -13.67
C GLY A 341 9.95 21.48 -13.45
N ARG A 342 9.47 22.43 -12.66
CA ARG A 342 8.05 22.64 -12.33
C ARG A 342 7.32 23.60 -13.26
N SER A 343 8.00 24.27 -14.21
CA SER A 343 7.43 25.37 -14.99
C SER A 343 6.39 24.97 -16.03
N LYS A 344 6.34 23.70 -16.44
CA LYS A 344 5.41 23.19 -17.46
C LYS A 344 4.73 21.91 -16.98
N PRO A 345 3.76 21.98 -16.07
CA PRO A 345 3.04 20.80 -15.63
C PRO A 345 2.29 20.13 -16.78
N LEU A 346 2.21 18.80 -16.77
CA LEU A 346 1.44 18.00 -17.73
C LEU A 346 -0.04 18.03 -17.41
N VAL A 347 -0.36 18.03 -16.13
CA VAL A 347 -1.73 18.00 -15.58
C VAL A 347 -1.87 19.00 -14.44
N GLN A 348 -3.11 19.31 -14.08
CA GLN A 348 -3.45 20.11 -12.91
C GLN A 348 -3.93 19.20 -11.77
N PRO A 349 -3.63 19.52 -10.52
CA PRO A 349 -2.78 20.64 -10.05
C PRO A 349 -1.29 20.37 -10.35
N PRO A 350 -0.41 21.40 -10.30
CA PRO A 350 1.02 21.23 -10.57
C PRO A 350 1.74 20.28 -9.60
N SER A 351 1.18 20.05 -8.41
CA SER A 351 1.68 19.10 -7.41
C SER A 351 1.39 17.63 -7.73
N ASP A 352 0.49 17.36 -8.70
CA ASP A 352 0.14 15.99 -9.10
C ASP A 352 1.38 15.18 -9.49
N ALA A 353 1.46 13.94 -9.00
CA ALA A 353 2.58 13.01 -9.24
C ALA A 353 2.84 12.77 -10.74
N ARG A 354 1.80 12.79 -11.58
CA ARG A 354 1.91 12.63 -13.04
C ARG A 354 2.77 13.70 -13.70
N ASN A 355 3.01 14.82 -13.02
CA ASN A 355 3.94 15.85 -13.48
C ASN A 355 5.41 15.46 -13.32
N ARG A 356 5.72 14.40 -12.56
CA ARG A 356 7.06 13.82 -12.43
C ARG A 356 7.30 12.84 -13.58
N ALA A 357 7.71 13.35 -14.73
CA ALA A 357 7.83 12.57 -15.95
C ALA A 357 8.99 13.00 -16.84
N VAL A 358 9.47 12.05 -17.65
CA VAL A 358 10.20 12.36 -18.88
C VAL A 358 9.27 12.13 -20.05
N VAL A 359 9.09 13.14 -20.88
CA VAL A 359 8.24 13.11 -22.08
C VAL A 359 9.14 13.01 -23.30
N VAL A 360 8.88 12.02 -24.14
CA VAL A 360 9.53 11.83 -25.43
C VAL A 360 8.51 12.13 -26.54
N ARG A 361 8.81 13.11 -27.40
CA ARG A 361 7.96 13.48 -28.54
C ARG A 361 8.65 13.10 -29.83
N PHE A 362 7.93 12.37 -30.66
CA PHE A 362 8.33 12.07 -32.04
C PHE A 362 7.52 12.96 -32.97
N GLU A 363 8.13 14.05 -33.40
CA GLU A 363 7.51 15.05 -34.29
C GLU A 363 7.86 14.72 -35.74
N VAL A 364 6.86 14.64 -36.63
CA VAL A 364 7.09 14.38 -38.06
C VAL A 364 7.93 15.49 -38.66
N THR A 365 8.99 15.13 -39.36
CA THR A 365 9.76 16.08 -40.20
C THR A 365 9.20 16.07 -41.63
N ARG A 366 8.91 17.24 -42.12
CA ARG A 366 8.49 17.46 -43.52
C ARG A 366 9.67 17.36 -44.47
#